data_6031e642985efbd3f11ae1f43f180c5d
#
_entry.id   6031e642985efbd3f11ae1f43f180c5d
#
_cell.length_a   1.000
_cell.length_b   1.000
_cell.length_c   1.000
_cell.angle_alpha   90.00
_cell.angle_beta   90.00
_cell.angle_gamma   90.00
#
_symmetry.space_group_name_H-M   'P 1'
#
loop_
_entity.id
_entity.type
_entity.pdbx_description
1 polymer ?
#
loop_
_entity_poly.entity_id
_entity_poly.type
_entity_poly.pdbx_seq_one_letter_code
_entity_poly.pdbx_strand_id
1 'polypeptide(L)'
;MNRIIFSAITIVVIGLAGLFLFKAFYRPPLPVADNVIDVSADMGGFDKEEIHVNVGETVTIRLRSLDNSHHTDGGGQHQWAVDEFKVNVVAPPLGTAMATFTPTTPGTYVFYCDICCGGRINPTMNGKLVVEG
;
A
#
# COMPACT_ATOMS: atom_id res chain seq x y z
N MET A 1 0.80 31.27 46.23
CA MET A 1 0.13 31.14 44.94
C MET A 1 -0.24 29.68 44.76
N ASN A 2 -1.22 29.52 44.73
CA ASN A 2 -2.43 28.67 44.74
C ASN A 2 -2.20 27.32 44.09
N ARG A 3 -2.20 26.30 44.96
CA ARG A 3 -2.24 24.88 44.55
C ARG A 3 -3.30 24.62 43.45
N ILE A 4 -4.41 25.35 43.51
CA ILE A 4 -5.50 25.28 42.52
C ILE A 4 -5.06 25.75 41.13
N ILE A 5 -4.34 26.89 41.04
CA ILE A 5 -3.84 27.42 39.75
C ILE A 5 -2.80 26.49 39.18
N PHE A 6 -1.90 25.96 40.00
CA PHE A 6 -0.88 24.99 39.53
C PHE A 6 -1.52 23.70 39.01
N SER A 7 -2.52 23.16 39.73
CA SER A 7 -3.26 21.98 39.30
C SER A 7 -4.01 22.23 38.01
N ALA A 8 -4.65 23.38 37.85
CA ALA A 8 -5.36 23.73 36.60
C ALA A 8 -4.42 23.83 35.42
N ILE A 9 -3.26 24.47 35.58
CA ILE A 9 -2.24 24.55 34.50
C ILE A 9 -1.73 23.17 34.15
N THR A 10 -1.45 22.31 35.13
CA THR A 10 -0.97 20.96 34.90
C THR A 10 -1.97 20.12 34.10
N ILE A 11 -3.26 20.21 34.41
CA ILE A 11 -4.32 19.50 33.68
C ILE A 11 -4.40 19.97 32.23
N VAL A 12 -4.31 21.29 32.00
CA VAL A 12 -4.33 21.86 30.63
C VAL A 12 -3.11 21.38 29.82
N VAL A 13 -1.93 21.39 30.40
CA VAL A 13 -0.70 20.94 29.72
C VAL A 13 -0.78 19.45 29.38
N ILE A 14 -1.25 18.62 30.31
CA ILE A 14 -1.42 17.17 30.05
C ILE A 14 -2.48 16.94 28.97
N GLY A 15 -3.58 17.69 29.00
CA GLY A 15 -4.63 17.59 27.96
C GLY A 15 -4.13 17.98 26.57
N LEU A 16 -3.36 19.07 26.46
CA LEU A 16 -2.75 19.51 25.19
C LEU A 16 -1.71 18.52 24.68
N ALA A 17 -0.85 18.01 25.59
CA ALA A 17 0.13 16.97 25.22
C ALA A 17 -0.56 15.68 24.75
N GLY A 18 -1.61 15.25 25.42
CA GLY A 18 -2.41 14.09 25.01
C GLY A 18 -3.07 14.28 23.64
N LEU A 19 -3.63 15.47 23.38
CA LEU A 19 -4.23 15.80 22.09
C LEU A 19 -3.17 15.84 20.96
N PHE A 20 -1.99 16.37 21.24
CA PHE A 20 -0.88 16.42 20.29
C PHE A 20 -0.39 15.01 19.95
N LEU A 21 -0.18 14.17 20.96
CA LEU A 21 0.22 12.78 20.77
C LEU A 21 -0.87 11.99 20.01
N PHE A 22 -2.13 12.18 20.36
CA PHE A 22 -3.23 11.56 19.65
C PHE A 22 -3.21 11.91 18.17
N LYS A 23 -3.10 13.19 17.80
CA LYS A 23 -3.00 13.63 16.41
C LYS A 23 -1.75 13.12 15.70
N ALA A 24 -0.62 13.01 16.40
CA ALA A 24 0.64 12.54 15.82
C ALA A 24 0.62 11.03 15.52
N PHE A 25 -0.08 10.23 16.34
CA PHE A 25 -0.11 8.77 16.21
C PHE A 25 -1.42 8.23 15.65
N TYR A 26 -2.51 9.02 15.68
CA TYR A 26 -3.77 8.60 15.07
C TYR A 26 -3.66 8.65 13.55
N ARG A 27 -3.56 7.48 12.95
CA ARG A 27 -3.75 7.30 11.51
C ARG A 27 -5.18 6.82 11.31
N PRO A 28 -6.05 7.63 10.70
CA PRO A 28 -7.37 7.12 10.35
C PRO A 28 -7.18 5.88 9.44
N PRO A 29 -7.99 4.84 9.61
CA PRO A 29 -7.98 3.72 8.69
C PRO A 29 -8.18 4.27 7.27
N LEU A 30 -7.33 3.83 6.34
CA LEU A 30 -7.50 4.16 4.92
C LEU A 30 -8.91 3.72 4.51
N PRO A 31 -9.64 4.53 3.74
CA PRO A 31 -10.91 4.10 3.18
C PRO A 31 -10.63 2.83 2.37
N VAL A 32 -11.10 1.71 2.88
CA VAL A 32 -11.09 0.44 2.14
C VAL A 32 -12.19 0.58 1.11
N ALA A 33 -11.81 0.66 -0.16
CA ALA A 33 -12.79 0.53 -1.23
C ALA A 33 -13.48 -0.85 -1.08
N ASP A 34 -14.74 -0.92 -1.42
CA ASP A 34 -15.50 -2.18 -1.37
C ASP A 34 -14.89 -3.28 -2.27
N ASN A 35 -14.07 -2.89 -3.25
CA ASN A 35 -13.38 -3.77 -4.17
C ASN A 35 -11.89 -3.89 -3.82
N VAL A 36 -11.55 -4.89 -3.01
CA VAL A 36 -10.16 -5.23 -2.64
C VAL A 36 -9.70 -6.45 -3.43
N ILE A 37 -8.61 -6.27 -4.17
CA ILE A 37 -7.95 -7.35 -4.91
C ILE A 37 -6.68 -7.74 -4.15
N ASP A 38 -6.65 -8.99 -3.70
CA ASP A 38 -5.47 -9.58 -3.08
C ASP A 38 -4.47 -10.02 -4.14
N VAL A 39 -3.23 -9.57 -3.99
CA VAL A 39 -2.09 -9.96 -4.82
C VAL A 39 -0.96 -10.37 -3.90
N SER A 40 -0.38 -11.52 -4.13
CA SER A 40 0.84 -11.95 -3.44
C SER A 40 2.00 -12.07 -4.42
N ALA A 41 3.20 -11.84 -3.91
CA ALA A 41 4.43 -11.94 -4.66
C ALA A 41 5.54 -12.59 -3.84
N ASP A 42 6.33 -13.39 -4.50
CA ASP A 42 7.59 -13.94 -4.02
C ASP A 42 8.66 -13.83 -5.12
N MET A 43 9.87 -14.37 -4.90
CA MET A 43 10.93 -14.34 -5.92
C MET A 43 10.58 -15.10 -7.21
N GLY A 44 9.56 -15.94 -7.19
CA GLY A 44 9.04 -16.64 -8.37
C GLY A 44 8.11 -15.78 -9.21
N GLY A 45 7.55 -14.71 -8.66
CA GLY A 45 6.64 -13.79 -9.34
C GLY A 45 5.38 -13.45 -8.58
N PHE A 46 4.44 -12.87 -9.31
CA PHE A 46 3.10 -12.60 -8.82
C PHE A 46 2.22 -13.86 -8.89
N ASP A 47 1.30 -13.99 -7.94
CA ASP A 47 0.28 -15.06 -7.95
C ASP A 47 -0.79 -14.85 -9.03
N LYS A 48 -0.85 -13.67 -9.64
CA LYS A 48 -1.80 -13.30 -10.70
C LYS A 48 -1.05 -12.74 -11.91
N GLU A 49 -1.29 -13.33 -13.06
CA GLU A 49 -0.77 -12.85 -14.34
C GLU A 49 -1.71 -11.81 -14.98
N GLU A 50 -2.99 -11.84 -14.61
CA GLU A 50 -4.00 -10.94 -15.14
C GLU A 50 -5.01 -10.54 -14.06
N ILE A 51 -5.37 -9.26 -14.04
CA ILE A 51 -6.34 -8.67 -13.12
C ILE A 51 -7.35 -7.87 -13.95
N HIS A 52 -8.65 -8.10 -13.73
CA HIS A 52 -9.73 -7.38 -14.39
C HIS A 52 -10.39 -6.38 -13.44
N VAL A 53 -10.60 -5.17 -13.93
CA VAL A 53 -11.28 -4.08 -13.21
C VAL A 53 -12.13 -3.27 -14.18
N ASN A 54 -13.11 -2.52 -13.67
CA ASN A 54 -13.95 -1.66 -14.50
C ASN A 54 -13.48 -0.21 -14.48
N VAL A 55 -13.64 0.48 -15.61
CA VAL A 55 -13.40 1.92 -15.69
C VAL A 55 -14.31 2.66 -14.71
N GLY A 56 -13.75 3.66 -13.98
CA GLY A 56 -14.49 4.46 -13.01
C GLY A 56 -14.75 3.78 -11.66
N GLU A 57 -14.43 2.51 -11.51
CA GLU A 57 -14.54 1.79 -10.24
C GLU A 57 -13.28 1.99 -9.39
N THR A 58 -13.47 2.36 -8.14
CA THR A 58 -12.35 2.50 -7.21
C THR A 58 -11.93 1.12 -6.70
N VAL A 59 -10.68 0.79 -6.91
CA VAL A 59 -10.08 -0.51 -6.59
C VAL A 59 -8.95 -0.34 -5.59
N THR A 60 -8.86 -1.24 -4.63
CA THR A 60 -7.73 -1.34 -3.70
C THR A 60 -6.94 -2.60 -3.98
N ILE A 61 -5.67 -2.45 -4.35
CA ILE A 61 -4.72 -3.57 -4.38
C ILE A 61 -4.15 -3.77 -2.98
N ARG A 62 -4.27 -4.97 -2.47
CA ARG A 62 -3.62 -5.41 -1.24
C ARG A 62 -2.50 -6.37 -1.59
N LEU A 63 -1.28 -5.81 -1.65
CA LEU A 63 -0.07 -6.57 -1.97
C LEU A 63 0.52 -7.19 -0.72
N ARG A 64 0.81 -8.49 -0.78
CA ARG A 64 1.50 -9.24 0.26
C ARG A 64 2.82 -9.78 -0.26
N SER A 65 3.93 -9.51 0.43
CA SER A 65 5.20 -10.18 0.20
C SER A 65 5.24 -11.50 0.98
N LEU A 66 5.64 -12.58 0.30
CA LEU A 66 5.85 -13.89 0.90
C LEU A 66 7.32 -14.17 1.24
N ASP A 67 8.23 -13.28 0.82
CA ASP A 67 9.66 -13.40 1.07
C ASP A 67 10.07 -12.73 2.38
N ASN A 68 11.11 -13.28 3.01
CA ASN A 68 11.71 -12.71 4.20
C ASN A 68 12.85 -11.73 3.86
N SER A 69 13.31 -10.97 4.85
CA SER A 69 14.34 -9.94 4.70
C SER A 69 15.75 -10.49 4.39
N HIS A 70 15.97 -11.81 4.42
CA HIS A 70 17.25 -12.44 4.11
C HIS A 70 17.48 -12.59 2.61
N HIS A 71 16.48 -12.29 1.80
CA HIS A 71 16.64 -12.24 0.34
C HIS A 71 17.66 -11.18 -0.07
N THR A 72 18.67 -11.60 -0.84
CA THR A 72 19.76 -10.72 -1.28
C THR A 72 19.35 -9.74 -2.36
N ASP A 73 18.28 -10.04 -3.09
CA ASP A 73 17.71 -9.16 -4.13
C ASP A 73 16.39 -8.56 -3.61
N GLY A 74 16.37 -7.24 -3.48
CA GLY A 74 15.22 -6.48 -2.97
C GLY A 74 14.92 -6.64 -1.48
N GLY A 75 15.70 -7.44 -0.72
CA GLY A 75 15.52 -7.62 0.72
C GLY A 75 14.13 -8.14 1.11
N GLY A 76 13.51 -8.97 0.27
CA GLY A 76 12.18 -9.53 0.50
C GLY A 76 11.02 -8.54 0.30
N GLN A 77 11.29 -7.34 -0.24
CA GLN A 77 10.25 -6.40 -0.63
C GLN A 77 9.72 -6.72 -2.02
N HIS A 78 8.44 -6.50 -2.23
CA HIS A 78 7.81 -6.57 -3.55
C HIS A 78 7.01 -5.32 -3.83
N GLN A 79 6.99 -4.93 -5.10
CA GLN A 79 6.26 -3.77 -5.61
C GLN A 79 5.13 -4.24 -6.53
N TRP A 80 4.03 -3.53 -6.52
CA TRP A 80 3.01 -3.58 -7.53
C TRP A 80 2.74 -2.16 -8.02
N ALA A 81 3.00 -1.88 -9.27
CA ALA A 81 2.88 -0.55 -9.85
C ALA A 81 2.29 -0.59 -11.25
N VAL A 82 1.54 0.46 -11.60
CA VAL A 82 1.03 0.75 -12.94
C VAL A 82 1.27 2.22 -13.21
N ASP A 83 2.11 2.51 -14.20
CA ASP A 83 2.57 3.87 -14.50
C ASP A 83 1.42 4.79 -14.93
N GLU A 84 0.52 4.29 -15.77
CA GLU A 84 -0.58 5.06 -16.35
C GLU A 84 -1.56 5.59 -15.31
N PHE A 85 -1.77 4.86 -14.24
CA PHE A 85 -2.65 5.26 -13.13
C PHE A 85 -1.88 5.86 -11.95
N LYS A 86 -0.55 6.00 -12.08
CA LYS A 86 0.35 6.53 -11.02
C LYS A 86 0.17 5.82 -9.69
N VAL A 87 -0.16 4.53 -9.74
CA VAL A 87 -0.27 3.67 -8.57
C VAL A 87 1.03 2.92 -8.35
N ASN A 88 1.48 2.92 -7.11
CA ASN A 88 2.70 2.23 -6.69
C ASN A 88 2.55 1.84 -5.22
N VAL A 89 2.68 0.56 -4.95
CA VAL A 89 2.64 0.01 -3.58
C VAL A 89 3.81 -0.94 -3.39
N VAL A 90 4.47 -0.83 -2.23
CA VAL A 90 5.59 -1.70 -1.85
C VAL A 90 5.23 -2.41 -0.55
N ALA A 91 5.18 -3.73 -0.60
CA ALA A 91 4.98 -4.57 0.57
C ALA A 91 6.35 -4.87 1.23
N PRO A 92 6.48 -4.68 2.55
CA PRO A 92 7.69 -5.07 3.27
C PRO A 92 7.82 -6.59 3.36
N PRO A 93 9.01 -7.12 3.70
CA PRO A 93 9.23 -8.56 3.86
C PRO A 93 8.19 -9.20 4.78
N LEU A 94 7.57 -10.30 4.34
CA LEU A 94 6.48 -11.02 5.03
C LEU A 94 5.29 -10.13 5.43
N GLY A 95 5.21 -8.92 4.86
CA GLY A 95 4.22 -7.91 5.19
C GLY A 95 3.24 -7.64 4.07
N THR A 96 2.35 -6.71 4.34
CA THR A 96 1.28 -6.30 3.43
C THR A 96 1.25 -4.79 3.32
N ALA A 97 1.00 -4.30 2.12
CA ALA A 97 0.74 -2.89 1.85
C ALA A 97 -0.45 -2.74 0.89
N MET A 98 -1.08 -1.58 0.91
CA MET A 98 -2.30 -1.32 0.12
C MET A 98 -2.15 -0.02 -0.66
N ALA A 99 -2.68 -0.01 -1.88
CA ALA A 99 -2.87 1.20 -2.67
C ALA A 99 -4.24 1.17 -3.34
N THR A 100 -4.88 2.33 -3.38
CA THR A 100 -6.21 2.52 -3.98
C THR A 100 -6.08 3.44 -5.19
N PHE A 101 -6.74 3.07 -6.28
CA PHE A 101 -6.79 3.88 -7.50
C PHE A 101 -8.13 3.70 -8.21
N THR A 102 -8.42 4.60 -9.14
CA THR A 102 -9.61 4.52 -10.00
C THR A 102 -9.15 4.59 -11.44
N PRO A 103 -9.25 3.51 -12.22
CA PRO A 103 -8.88 3.52 -13.62
C PRO A 103 -9.85 4.41 -14.39
N THR A 104 -9.32 5.26 -15.26
CA THR A 104 -10.11 6.27 -15.99
C THR A 104 -10.28 5.95 -17.47
N THR A 105 -9.51 5.03 -18.00
CA THR A 105 -9.48 4.71 -19.43
C THR A 105 -9.49 3.20 -19.63
N PRO A 106 -10.38 2.66 -20.47
CA PRO A 106 -10.36 1.24 -20.81
C PRO A 106 -9.08 0.86 -21.55
N GLY A 107 -8.64 -0.37 -21.38
CA GLY A 107 -7.44 -0.88 -22.06
C GLY A 107 -6.72 -1.94 -21.26
N THR A 108 -5.62 -2.42 -21.79
CA THR A 108 -4.72 -3.36 -21.12
C THR A 108 -3.43 -2.66 -20.76
N TYR A 109 -3.09 -2.69 -19.48
CA TYR A 109 -1.93 -2.04 -18.89
C TYR A 109 -1.01 -3.09 -18.26
N VAL A 110 0.25 -2.74 -18.04
CA VAL A 110 1.20 -3.63 -17.38
C VAL A 110 1.33 -3.21 -15.92
N PHE A 111 1.10 -4.15 -15.00
CA PHE A 111 1.59 -4.00 -13.64
C PHE A 111 2.92 -4.72 -13.47
N TYR A 112 3.78 -4.23 -12.57
CA TYR A 112 5.14 -4.74 -12.47
C TYR A 112 5.75 -4.55 -11.08
N CYS A 113 6.89 -5.28 -10.86
CA CYS A 113 7.82 -5.06 -9.77
C CYS A 113 9.20 -4.77 -10.36
N ASP A 114 9.79 -3.59 -10.07
CA ASP A 114 11.13 -3.20 -10.51
C ASP A 114 12.19 -3.29 -9.41
N ILE A 115 11.78 -3.51 -8.15
CA ILE A 115 12.66 -3.43 -6.99
C ILE A 115 13.36 -4.74 -6.61
N CYS A 116 13.00 -5.84 -7.29
CA CYS A 116 13.62 -7.17 -7.07
C CYS A 116 13.53 -8.05 -8.31
N CYS A 117 14.23 -9.18 -8.25
CA CYS A 117 14.00 -10.36 -9.09
C CYS A 117 14.10 -10.12 -10.60
N GLY A 118 14.94 -9.16 -11.00
CA GLY A 118 15.17 -8.79 -12.41
C GLY A 118 14.24 -7.70 -12.95
N GLY A 119 13.32 -7.19 -12.15
CA GLY A 119 12.43 -6.11 -12.54
C GLY A 119 11.44 -6.49 -13.63
N ARG A 120 10.83 -5.49 -14.28
CA ARG A 120 9.79 -5.69 -15.29
C ARG A 120 10.21 -6.44 -16.55
N ILE A 121 11.50 -6.61 -16.78
CA ILE A 121 11.99 -7.47 -17.87
C ILE A 121 11.87 -8.97 -17.56
N ASN A 122 11.76 -9.33 -16.29
CA ASN A 122 11.42 -10.68 -15.88
C ASN A 122 9.91 -10.92 -16.07
N PRO A 123 9.50 -11.86 -16.93
CA PRO A 123 8.08 -12.06 -17.24
C PRO A 123 7.23 -12.46 -16.02
N THR A 124 7.83 -13.00 -14.96
CA THR A 124 7.10 -13.35 -13.73
C THR A 124 6.91 -12.15 -12.80
N MET A 125 7.68 -11.07 -13.01
CA MET A 125 7.60 -9.81 -12.25
C MET A 125 6.73 -8.75 -12.92
N ASN A 126 5.89 -9.16 -13.86
CA ASN A 126 4.87 -8.32 -14.46
C ASN A 126 3.63 -9.12 -14.82
N GLY A 127 2.53 -8.41 -15.07
CA GLY A 127 1.27 -8.98 -15.51
C GLY A 127 0.40 -7.92 -16.17
N LYS A 128 -0.83 -8.31 -16.49
CA LYS A 128 -1.79 -7.46 -17.19
C LYS A 128 -2.88 -6.96 -16.26
N LEU A 129 -3.11 -5.66 -16.28
CA LEU A 129 -4.31 -5.04 -15.72
C LEU A 129 -5.26 -4.72 -16.88
N VAL A 130 -6.36 -5.46 -16.99
CA VAL A 130 -7.39 -5.25 -18.00
C VAL A 130 -8.46 -4.35 -17.40
N VAL A 131 -8.60 -3.15 -17.96
CA VAL A 131 -9.65 -2.19 -17.57
C VAL A 131 -10.78 -2.30 -18.58
N GLU A 132 -11.90 -2.80 -18.12
CA GLU A 132 -13.11 -2.99 -18.93
C GLU A 132 -13.95 -1.71 -18.96
N GLY A 133 -14.52 -1.40 -20.13
CA GLY A 133 -15.36 -0.22 -20.33
C GLY A 133 -16.83 -0.42 -20.04
#